data_54c5d56f254eebe00077cfc3c856f636
#
_entry.id   54c5d56f254eebe00077cfc3c856f636
#
_cell.length_a   1.000
_cell.length_b   1.000
_cell.length_c   1.000
_cell.angle_alpha   90.00
_cell.angle_beta   90.00
_cell.angle_gamma   90.00
#
_symmetry.space_group_name_H-M   'P 1'
#
loop_
_entity.id
_entity.type
_entity.pdbx_description
1 polymer ?
#
loop_
_entity_poly.entity_id
_entity_poly.type
_entity_poly.pdbx_seq_one_letter_code
_entity_poly.pdbx_strand_id
1 'polypeptide(L)'
;MNVPLPPIVSAQEWEAARLQLRDKEKEVTRAHDALAAERRRMPRMEVDKAYRFEGPDGPVSLLDLFEGRRQLIVYRFFYEPGVSGWPERGCPGCSMMADQVAHLSHLNARGVTYARVSRAPQESIQRLKSEMGWDGPWYTLTDDFDADFGVDEWHGTNAFLRNGDRVFRTYFVNHRGDEALGSTWSYLDLSALGRQEEWEDSPEGYPQSKPYQWWRRHDEYVADIDPWEGSLDEKIAAAQEHVRATTGASTEAPTGASAGPSTGAWSGAPTGASTGDTSGAA
;
A
#
# COMPACT_ATOMS: atom_id res chain seq x y z
N MET A 1 -3.11 29.96 -6.44
CA MET A 1 -3.24 30.22 -4.99
C MET A 1 -1.87 30.56 -4.41
N ASN A 2 -1.77 31.56 -3.53
CA ASN A 2 -0.51 31.87 -2.89
C ASN A 2 -0.37 30.98 -1.64
N VAL A 3 0.34 29.87 -1.76
CA VAL A 3 0.59 28.94 -0.65
C VAL A 3 1.61 29.59 0.28
N PRO A 4 1.36 29.69 1.59
CA PRO A 4 2.32 30.23 2.54
C PRO A 4 3.50 29.25 2.67
N LEU A 5 4.59 29.57 1.99
CA LEU A 5 5.81 28.77 2.03
C LEU A 5 6.60 29.05 3.33
N PRO A 6 7.45 28.10 3.78
CA PRO A 6 8.37 28.33 4.89
C PRO A 6 9.26 29.56 4.66
N PRO A 7 9.77 30.20 5.73
CA PRO A 7 10.56 31.41 5.61
C PRO A 7 11.89 31.16 4.84
N ILE A 8 12.30 32.16 4.06
CA ILE A 8 13.62 32.19 3.46
C ILE A 8 14.63 32.58 4.53
N VAL A 9 15.63 31.77 4.74
CA VAL A 9 16.67 31.95 5.75
C VAL A 9 18.07 31.86 5.11
N SER A 10 19.11 32.18 5.87
CA SER A 10 20.49 31.98 5.42
C SER A 10 20.85 30.49 5.33
N ALA A 11 21.87 30.15 4.55
CA ALA A 11 22.36 28.77 4.46
C ALA A 11 22.79 28.19 5.84
N GLN A 12 23.31 29.02 6.71
CA GLN A 12 23.71 28.61 8.07
C GLN A 12 22.50 28.29 8.95
N GLU A 13 21.45 29.12 8.92
CA GLU A 13 20.20 28.87 9.65
C GLU A 13 19.49 27.63 9.10
N TRP A 14 19.44 27.46 7.78
CA TRP A 14 18.88 26.29 7.15
C TRP A 14 19.60 25.01 7.58
N GLU A 15 20.93 25.00 7.56
CA GLU A 15 21.73 23.85 7.97
C GLU A 15 21.53 23.53 9.46
N ALA A 16 21.41 24.54 10.33
CA ALA A 16 21.12 24.35 11.74
C ALA A 16 19.75 23.65 11.96
N ALA A 17 18.71 24.10 11.25
CA ALA A 17 17.38 23.48 11.30
C ALA A 17 17.42 22.05 10.75
N ARG A 18 18.09 21.81 9.62
CA ARG A 18 18.26 20.47 9.04
C ARG A 18 18.95 19.50 10.02
N LEU A 19 19.97 19.95 10.73
CA LEU A 19 20.65 19.11 11.73
C LEU A 19 19.75 18.71 12.89
N GLN A 20 18.84 19.59 13.31
CA GLN A 20 17.83 19.23 14.33
C GLN A 20 16.87 18.15 13.83
N LEU A 21 16.38 18.26 12.58
CA LEU A 21 15.54 17.21 11.97
C LEU A 21 16.29 15.89 11.84
N ARG A 22 17.55 15.94 11.41
CA ARG A 22 18.39 14.73 11.28
C ARG A 22 18.51 13.96 12.60
N ASP A 23 18.55 14.62 13.73
CA ASP A 23 18.64 13.93 15.01
C ASP A 23 17.33 13.19 15.35
N LYS A 24 16.17 13.75 15.00
CA LYS A 24 14.87 13.07 15.07
C LYS A 24 14.78 11.90 14.09
N GLU A 25 15.27 12.08 12.86
CA GLU A 25 15.33 10.99 11.86
C GLU A 25 16.14 9.79 12.35
N LYS A 26 17.23 10.03 13.08
CA LYS A 26 18.00 8.94 13.72
C LYS A 26 17.21 8.21 14.80
N GLU A 27 16.37 8.91 15.56
CA GLU A 27 15.48 8.30 16.54
C GLU A 27 14.44 7.40 15.86
N VAL A 28 13.81 7.87 14.79
CA VAL A 28 12.89 7.08 13.98
C VAL A 28 13.58 5.85 13.40
N THR A 29 14.80 5.99 12.87
CA THR A 29 15.59 4.85 12.36
C THR A 29 15.81 3.80 13.44
N ARG A 30 16.23 4.20 14.66
CA ARG A 30 16.44 3.27 15.77
C ARG A 30 15.14 2.59 16.21
N ALA A 31 14.02 3.33 16.23
CA ALA A 31 12.71 2.78 16.56
C ALA A 31 12.28 1.73 15.52
N HIS A 32 12.50 2.03 14.23
CA HIS A 32 12.24 1.10 13.13
C HIS A 32 13.07 -0.19 13.24
N ASP A 33 14.36 -0.07 13.56
CA ASP A 33 15.24 -1.21 13.77
C ASP A 33 14.80 -2.06 14.97
N ALA A 34 14.37 -1.43 16.06
CA ALA A 34 13.83 -2.10 17.24
C ALA A 34 12.55 -2.87 16.89
N LEU A 35 11.59 -2.24 16.20
CA LEU A 35 10.37 -2.90 15.74
C LEU A 35 10.67 -4.09 14.81
N ALA A 36 11.63 -3.95 13.90
CA ALA A 36 12.05 -5.05 13.04
C ALA A 36 12.67 -6.21 13.86
N ALA A 37 13.38 -5.89 14.95
CA ALA A 37 13.91 -6.90 15.87
C ALA A 37 12.79 -7.62 16.64
N GLU A 38 11.75 -6.92 17.05
CA GLU A 38 10.57 -7.50 17.71
C GLU A 38 9.81 -8.43 16.75
N ARG A 39 9.58 -8.01 15.49
CA ARG A 39 8.97 -8.87 14.46
C ARG A 39 9.72 -10.20 14.28
N ARG A 40 11.05 -10.18 14.30
CA ARG A 40 11.86 -11.40 14.22
C ARG A 40 11.73 -12.34 15.43
N ARG A 41 11.25 -11.83 16.55
CA ARG A 41 10.98 -12.61 17.79
C ARG A 41 9.53 -13.02 17.94
N MET A 42 8.66 -12.48 17.12
CA MET A 42 7.24 -12.80 17.13
C MET A 42 7.01 -14.30 16.92
N PRO A 43 6.11 -14.94 17.65
CA PRO A 43 5.78 -16.34 17.43
C PRO A 43 5.20 -16.54 16.04
N ARG A 44 5.45 -17.71 15.45
CA ARG A 44 4.93 -18.11 14.16
C ARG A 44 3.73 -19.05 14.33
N MET A 45 2.77 -18.95 13.42
CA MET A 45 1.58 -19.80 13.34
C MET A 45 1.79 -20.84 12.24
N GLU A 46 1.63 -22.12 12.54
CA GLU A 46 1.68 -23.16 11.52
C GLU A 46 0.46 -23.10 10.60
N VAL A 47 0.69 -23.30 9.30
CA VAL A 47 -0.33 -23.37 8.27
C VAL A 47 -0.46 -24.82 7.86
N ASP A 48 -1.50 -25.48 8.37
CA ASP A 48 -1.77 -26.91 8.18
C ASP A 48 -2.78 -27.21 7.04
N LYS A 49 -3.55 -26.18 6.62
CA LYS A 49 -4.48 -26.27 5.50
C LYS A 49 -3.74 -26.23 4.15
N ALA A 50 -4.08 -27.13 3.27
CA ALA A 50 -3.53 -27.18 1.92
C ALA A 50 -4.23 -26.17 1.01
N TYR A 51 -3.61 -25.01 0.80
CA TYR A 51 -4.11 -23.99 -0.13
C TYR A 51 -3.67 -24.26 -1.56
N ARG A 52 -4.56 -23.88 -2.50
CA ARG A 52 -4.34 -24.02 -3.94
C ARG A 52 -4.59 -22.70 -4.64
N PHE A 53 -3.79 -22.50 -5.67
CA PHE A 53 -3.84 -21.31 -6.52
C PHE A 53 -3.77 -21.76 -7.98
N GLU A 54 -4.16 -20.89 -8.90
CA GLU A 54 -3.91 -21.06 -10.32
C GLU A 54 -2.78 -20.12 -10.75
N GLY A 55 -1.73 -20.68 -11.31
CA GLY A 55 -0.63 -19.94 -11.94
C GLY A 55 -0.79 -19.88 -13.46
N PRO A 56 0.12 -19.18 -14.17
CA PRO A 56 0.09 -19.12 -15.63
C PRO A 56 0.23 -20.49 -16.30
N ASP A 57 0.88 -21.44 -15.66
CA ASP A 57 1.15 -22.78 -16.17
C ASP A 57 0.25 -23.86 -15.53
N GLY A 58 -0.75 -23.46 -14.74
CA GLY A 58 -1.70 -24.36 -14.09
C GLY A 58 -1.69 -24.30 -12.55
N PRO A 59 -2.34 -25.26 -11.89
CA PRO A 59 -2.52 -25.28 -10.44
C PRO A 59 -1.20 -25.37 -9.68
N VAL A 60 -1.07 -24.60 -8.60
CA VAL A 60 0.09 -24.59 -7.70
C VAL A 60 -0.38 -24.60 -6.23
N SER A 61 0.47 -25.09 -5.33
CA SER A 61 0.25 -25.07 -3.88
C SER A 61 0.87 -23.83 -3.24
N LEU A 62 0.53 -23.56 -1.97
CA LEU A 62 1.21 -22.52 -1.18
C LEU A 62 2.73 -22.76 -1.11
N LEU A 63 3.16 -24.02 -1.08
CA LEU A 63 4.59 -24.35 -1.04
C LEU A 63 5.32 -23.98 -2.35
N ASP A 64 4.63 -24.09 -3.49
CA ASP A 64 5.19 -23.75 -4.80
C ASP A 64 5.41 -22.23 -4.93
N LEU A 65 4.59 -21.40 -4.26
CA LEU A 65 4.76 -19.94 -4.25
C LEU A 65 6.11 -19.51 -3.66
N PHE A 66 6.76 -20.32 -2.86
CA PHE A 66 8.11 -20.05 -2.36
C PHE A 66 9.19 -20.13 -3.43
N GLU A 67 8.91 -20.72 -4.59
CA GLU A 67 9.90 -20.92 -5.68
C GLU A 67 11.23 -21.53 -5.17
N GLY A 68 11.15 -22.47 -4.24
CA GLY A 68 12.32 -23.10 -3.61
C GLY A 68 13.00 -22.27 -2.51
N ARG A 69 12.63 -21.00 -2.31
CA ARG A 69 13.20 -20.14 -1.27
C ARG A 69 12.58 -20.44 0.11
N ARG A 70 13.21 -19.94 1.15
CA ARG A 70 12.77 -20.20 2.54
C ARG A 70 11.69 -19.25 3.04
N GLN A 71 11.57 -18.08 2.44
CA GLN A 71 10.67 -17.01 2.89
C GLN A 71 9.79 -16.57 1.73
N LEU A 72 8.55 -16.20 2.05
CA LEU A 72 7.58 -15.76 1.08
C LEU A 72 6.84 -14.53 1.63
N ILE A 73 6.72 -13.51 0.81
CA ILE A 73 5.82 -12.38 1.03
C ILE A 73 4.68 -12.51 0.02
N VAL A 74 3.45 -12.51 0.49
CA VAL A 74 2.24 -12.57 -0.35
C VAL A 74 1.45 -11.30 -0.17
N TYR A 75 1.29 -10.54 -1.24
CA TYR A 75 0.42 -9.38 -1.31
C TYR A 75 -0.92 -9.74 -1.93
N ARG A 76 -2.01 -9.59 -1.18
CA ARG A 76 -3.36 -9.70 -1.70
C ARG A 76 -3.69 -8.41 -2.46
N PHE A 77 -3.77 -8.52 -3.78
CA PHE A 77 -4.14 -7.42 -4.67
C PHE A 77 -5.64 -7.48 -4.94
N PHE A 78 -6.36 -6.39 -4.70
CA PHE A 78 -7.79 -6.32 -4.94
C PHE A 78 -8.07 -6.14 -6.44
N TYR A 79 -8.36 -7.26 -7.11
CA TYR A 79 -8.66 -7.33 -8.54
C TYR A 79 -9.67 -8.44 -8.80
N GLU A 80 -10.88 -8.06 -9.15
CA GLU A 80 -12.05 -8.93 -9.26
C GLU A 80 -12.89 -8.51 -10.48
N PRO A 81 -12.40 -8.69 -11.72
CA PRO A 81 -13.13 -8.31 -12.92
C PRO A 81 -14.42 -9.12 -13.04
N GLY A 82 -15.52 -8.46 -13.47
CA GLY A 82 -16.83 -9.06 -13.59
C GLY A 82 -17.65 -9.10 -12.30
N VAL A 83 -17.11 -8.67 -11.17
CA VAL A 83 -17.85 -8.51 -9.92
C VAL A 83 -18.38 -7.10 -9.80
N SER A 84 -19.70 -6.93 -9.77
CA SER A 84 -20.34 -5.61 -9.74
C SER A 84 -19.85 -4.75 -8.57
N GLY A 85 -19.40 -3.54 -8.87
CA GLY A 85 -18.86 -2.60 -7.89
C GLY A 85 -17.39 -2.84 -7.52
N TRP A 86 -16.74 -3.85 -8.10
CA TRP A 86 -15.32 -4.16 -7.87
C TRP A 86 -14.45 -3.71 -9.04
N PRO A 87 -13.13 -3.55 -8.85
CA PRO A 87 -12.27 -2.96 -9.87
C PRO A 87 -12.14 -3.85 -11.13
N GLU A 88 -12.56 -3.35 -12.28
CA GLU A 88 -12.40 -4.02 -13.58
C GLU A 88 -10.95 -3.98 -14.09
N ARG A 89 -10.20 -2.95 -13.73
CA ARG A 89 -8.81 -2.72 -14.16
C ARG A 89 -7.81 -2.78 -12.99
N GLY A 90 -8.21 -3.35 -11.86
CA GLY A 90 -7.42 -3.37 -10.64
C GLY A 90 -7.61 -2.13 -9.76
N CYS A 91 -7.56 -2.33 -8.46
CA CYS A 91 -7.66 -1.26 -7.45
C CYS A 91 -6.52 -0.24 -7.63
N PRO A 92 -6.78 1.08 -7.68
CA PRO A 92 -5.74 2.11 -7.83
C PRO A 92 -4.67 2.05 -6.73
N GLY A 93 -5.07 1.88 -5.46
CA GLY A 93 -4.14 1.76 -4.35
C GLY A 93 -3.26 0.52 -4.44
N CYS A 94 -3.83 -0.64 -4.83
CA CYS A 94 -3.06 -1.86 -5.05
C CYS A 94 -2.11 -1.71 -6.26
N SER A 95 -2.53 -0.99 -7.28
CA SER A 95 -1.69 -0.69 -8.45
C SER A 95 -0.50 0.18 -8.06
N MET A 96 -0.73 1.22 -7.25
CA MET A 96 0.33 2.06 -6.70
C MET A 96 1.30 1.26 -5.82
N MET A 97 0.80 0.31 -5.02
CA MET A 97 1.67 -0.63 -4.29
C MET A 97 2.49 -1.52 -5.22
N ALA A 98 1.88 -2.02 -6.30
CA ALA A 98 2.59 -2.87 -7.26
C ALA A 98 3.69 -2.13 -8.02
N ASP A 99 3.50 -0.85 -8.33
CA ASP A 99 4.51 0.03 -8.96
C ASP A 99 5.74 0.24 -8.09
N GLN A 100 5.61 0.11 -6.77
CA GLN A 100 6.67 0.41 -5.80
C GLN A 100 7.47 -0.82 -5.34
N VAL A 101 7.13 -2.01 -5.84
CA VAL A 101 7.90 -3.21 -5.51
C VAL A 101 9.31 -3.10 -6.10
N ALA A 102 10.31 -3.19 -5.23
CA ALA A 102 11.71 -3.19 -5.64
C ALA A 102 12.01 -4.35 -6.59
N HIS A 103 13.08 -4.21 -7.39
CA HIS A 103 13.53 -5.29 -8.27
C HIS A 103 13.73 -6.59 -7.48
N LEU A 104 13.01 -7.65 -7.87
CA LEU A 104 12.87 -8.89 -7.07
C LEU A 104 14.19 -9.60 -6.78
N SER A 105 15.23 -9.39 -7.60
CA SER A 105 16.57 -9.96 -7.35
C SER A 105 17.13 -9.59 -5.99
N HIS A 106 16.80 -8.43 -5.44
CA HIS A 106 17.27 -8.02 -4.12
C HIS A 106 16.65 -8.87 -3.01
N LEU A 107 15.35 -9.17 -3.10
CA LEU A 107 14.65 -10.06 -2.18
C LEU A 107 15.11 -11.50 -2.38
N ASN A 108 15.18 -11.95 -3.63
CA ASN A 108 15.60 -13.30 -3.99
C ASN A 108 17.01 -13.63 -3.47
N ALA A 109 17.95 -12.69 -3.55
CA ALA A 109 19.31 -12.83 -3.02
C ALA A 109 19.34 -13.03 -1.49
N ARG A 110 18.25 -12.67 -0.79
CA ARG A 110 18.07 -12.90 0.65
C ARG A 110 17.14 -14.08 0.95
N GLY A 111 16.83 -14.91 -0.04
CA GLY A 111 16.00 -16.09 0.11
C GLY A 111 14.51 -15.78 0.34
N VAL A 112 14.04 -14.65 -0.17
CA VAL A 112 12.65 -14.19 -0.08
C VAL A 112 12.03 -14.19 -1.47
N THR A 113 10.88 -14.84 -1.64
CA THR A 113 10.00 -14.69 -2.80
C THR A 113 8.93 -13.66 -2.47
N TYR A 114 8.64 -12.77 -3.42
CA TYR A 114 7.48 -11.89 -3.38
C TYR A 114 6.48 -12.37 -4.43
N ALA A 115 5.24 -12.58 -4.03
CA ALA A 115 4.15 -12.97 -4.92
C ALA A 115 2.91 -12.10 -4.69
N ARG A 116 2.14 -11.88 -5.74
CA ARG A 116 0.80 -11.31 -5.66
C ARG A 116 -0.24 -12.40 -5.77
N VAL A 117 -1.38 -12.21 -5.12
CA VAL A 117 -2.55 -13.07 -5.27
C VAL A 117 -3.80 -12.21 -5.43
N SER A 118 -4.76 -12.66 -6.24
CA SER A 118 -6.06 -12.02 -6.42
C SER A 118 -7.08 -13.05 -6.88
N ARG A 119 -8.37 -12.69 -6.90
CA ARG A 119 -9.41 -13.58 -7.42
C ARG A 119 -9.60 -13.45 -8.93
N ALA A 120 -8.90 -12.55 -9.59
CA ALA A 120 -8.96 -12.40 -11.04
C ALA A 120 -8.45 -13.67 -11.73
N PRO A 121 -9.06 -14.09 -12.86
CA PRO A 121 -8.57 -15.19 -13.66
C PRO A 121 -7.19 -14.86 -14.27
N GLN A 122 -6.38 -15.90 -14.53
CA GLN A 122 -5.01 -15.73 -15.03
C GLN A 122 -4.94 -14.91 -16.33
N GLU A 123 -5.90 -15.06 -17.22
CA GLU A 123 -5.96 -14.24 -18.45
C GLU A 123 -6.00 -12.74 -18.16
N SER A 124 -6.84 -12.33 -17.20
CA SER A 124 -6.94 -10.95 -16.77
C SER A 124 -5.68 -10.46 -16.06
N ILE A 125 -5.09 -11.31 -15.21
CA ILE A 125 -3.84 -11.02 -14.52
C ILE A 125 -2.70 -10.78 -15.52
N GLN A 126 -2.51 -11.68 -16.50
CA GLN A 126 -1.42 -11.54 -17.46
C GLN A 126 -1.61 -10.31 -18.36
N ARG A 127 -2.86 -10.00 -18.76
CA ARG A 127 -3.17 -8.78 -19.49
C ARG A 127 -2.78 -7.54 -18.68
N LEU A 128 -3.26 -7.42 -17.43
CA LEU A 128 -2.95 -6.29 -16.57
C LEU A 128 -1.45 -6.15 -16.29
N LYS A 129 -0.76 -7.25 -16.05
CA LYS A 129 0.72 -7.25 -15.90
C LYS A 129 1.41 -6.66 -17.14
N SER A 130 0.97 -7.06 -18.32
CA SER A 130 1.54 -6.57 -19.58
C SER A 130 1.27 -5.09 -19.80
N GLU A 131 0.04 -4.64 -19.53
CA GLU A 131 -0.38 -3.24 -19.65
C GLU A 131 0.43 -2.32 -18.72
N MET A 132 0.64 -2.76 -17.49
CA MET A 132 1.30 -1.99 -16.44
C MET A 132 2.82 -2.20 -16.37
N GLY A 133 3.38 -3.08 -17.21
CA GLY A 133 4.82 -3.40 -17.18
C GLY A 133 5.29 -4.08 -15.89
N TRP A 134 4.42 -4.82 -15.21
CA TRP A 134 4.76 -5.46 -13.94
C TRP A 134 5.36 -6.84 -14.11
N ASP A 135 6.51 -7.05 -13.52
CA ASP A 135 7.15 -8.36 -13.40
C ASP A 135 6.72 -9.12 -12.13
N GLY A 136 7.22 -10.35 -12.01
CA GLY A 136 7.05 -11.18 -10.83
C GLY A 136 5.79 -12.04 -10.82
N PRO A 137 5.75 -13.01 -9.89
CA PRO A 137 4.66 -13.98 -9.82
C PRO A 137 3.36 -13.35 -9.33
N TRP A 138 2.26 -13.79 -9.96
CA TRP A 138 0.91 -13.41 -9.57
C TRP A 138 -0.06 -14.56 -9.85
N TYR A 139 -0.76 -14.99 -8.81
CA TYR A 139 -1.60 -16.20 -8.84
C TYR A 139 -3.06 -15.85 -8.59
N THR A 140 -3.96 -16.64 -9.16
CA THR A 140 -5.39 -16.61 -8.89
C THR A 140 -5.69 -17.40 -7.62
N LEU A 141 -6.43 -16.81 -6.69
CA LEU A 141 -6.99 -17.46 -5.52
C LEU A 141 -8.15 -18.37 -5.96
N THR A 142 -8.08 -19.64 -5.59
CA THR A 142 -9.11 -20.64 -5.93
C THR A 142 -9.85 -21.18 -4.70
N ASP A 143 -9.42 -20.79 -3.51
CA ASP A 143 -9.98 -21.18 -2.22
C ASP A 143 -10.08 -19.98 -1.26
N ASP A 144 -10.19 -20.22 0.05
CA ASP A 144 -10.41 -19.21 1.08
C ASP A 144 -9.11 -18.67 1.69
N PHE A 145 -7.98 -18.74 0.99
CA PHE A 145 -6.69 -18.27 1.52
C PHE A 145 -6.75 -16.82 1.98
N ASP A 146 -7.37 -15.93 1.21
CA ASP A 146 -7.48 -14.51 1.57
C ASP A 146 -8.34 -14.32 2.82
N ALA A 147 -9.50 -14.97 2.91
CA ALA A 147 -10.39 -14.91 4.07
C ALA A 147 -9.73 -15.50 5.33
N ASP A 148 -9.10 -16.67 5.23
CA ASP A 148 -8.41 -17.32 6.34
C ASP A 148 -7.24 -16.49 6.89
N PHE A 149 -6.65 -15.64 6.07
CA PHE A 149 -5.58 -14.71 6.48
C PHE A 149 -6.04 -13.26 6.68
N GLY A 150 -7.34 -13.01 6.74
CA GLY A 150 -7.94 -11.73 7.11
C GLY A 150 -7.89 -10.65 6.04
N VAL A 151 -7.90 -11.03 4.76
CA VAL A 151 -7.86 -10.14 3.59
C VAL A 151 -8.83 -10.59 2.50
N ASP A 152 -10.07 -10.86 2.87
CA ASP A 152 -11.10 -11.42 1.99
C ASP A 152 -11.57 -10.47 0.88
N GLU A 153 -11.68 -9.17 1.15
CA GLU A 153 -12.22 -8.19 0.18
C GLU A 153 -11.20 -7.16 -0.32
N TRP A 154 -10.17 -6.85 0.46
CA TRP A 154 -9.29 -5.72 0.20
C TRP A 154 -7.86 -6.16 -0.09
N HIS A 155 -6.92 -5.49 0.52
CA HIS A 155 -5.50 -5.74 0.36
C HIS A 155 -4.85 -6.07 1.71
N GLY A 156 -3.69 -6.70 1.65
CA GLY A 156 -2.87 -6.97 2.81
C GLY A 156 -1.65 -7.78 2.44
N THR A 157 -0.62 -7.65 3.25
CA THR A 157 0.66 -8.30 3.05
C THR A 157 0.90 -9.33 4.13
N ASN A 158 1.02 -10.59 3.75
CA ASN A 158 1.38 -11.69 4.63
C ASN A 158 2.83 -12.11 4.42
N ALA A 159 3.51 -12.46 5.48
CA ALA A 159 4.85 -13.03 5.43
C ALA A 159 4.83 -14.47 5.97
N PHE A 160 5.54 -15.36 5.27
CA PHE A 160 5.62 -16.78 5.58
C PHE A 160 7.06 -17.25 5.60
N LEU A 161 7.31 -18.30 6.38
CA LEU A 161 8.55 -19.06 6.45
C LEU A 161 8.26 -20.53 6.20
N ARG A 162 9.09 -21.21 5.40
CA ARG A 162 9.03 -22.69 5.29
C ARG A 162 10.21 -23.37 5.99
N ASN A 163 9.92 -24.53 6.55
CA ASN A 163 10.94 -25.45 7.06
C ASN A 163 10.63 -26.87 6.54
N GLY A 164 11.36 -27.28 5.50
CA GLY A 164 10.95 -28.40 4.66
C GLY A 164 9.62 -28.12 3.99
N ASP A 165 8.65 -29.00 4.19
CA ASP A 165 7.30 -28.88 3.64
C ASP A 165 6.30 -28.19 4.58
N ARG A 166 6.74 -27.82 5.79
CA ARG A 166 5.91 -27.09 6.76
C ARG A 166 6.02 -25.59 6.49
N VAL A 167 4.85 -24.93 6.44
CA VAL A 167 4.72 -23.48 6.24
C VAL A 167 4.24 -22.83 7.53
N PHE A 168 4.78 -21.66 7.84
CA PHE A 168 4.41 -20.87 9.00
C PHE A 168 4.14 -19.43 8.61
N ARG A 169 3.00 -18.87 9.05
CA ARG A 169 2.75 -17.42 9.00
C ARG A 169 3.60 -16.75 10.06
N THR A 170 4.34 -15.72 9.69
CA THR A 170 5.25 -15.00 10.59
C THR A 170 4.83 -13.56 10.84
N TYR A 171 4.12 -12.93 9.91
CA TYR A 171 3.64 -11.56 10.06
C TYR A 171 2.48 -11.25 9.12
N PHE A 172 1.74 -10.20 9.47
CA PHE A 172 0.70 -9.61 8.65
C PHE A 172 0.67 -8.10 8.82
N VAL A 173 0.41 -7.38 7.74
CA VAL A 173 0.18 -5.93 7.74
C VAL A 173 -0.82 -5.57 6.66
N ASN A 174 -1.66 -4.57 6.92
CA ASN A 174 -2.63 -4.01 5.98
C ASN A 174 -2.89 -2.53 6.28
N HIS A 175 -3.82 -1.92 5.54
CA HIS A 175 -4.18 -0.52 5.64
C HIS A 175 -2.95 0.38 5.57
N ARG A 176 -2.89 1.44 6.38
CA ARG A 176 -1.73 2.33 6.43
C ARG A 176 -0.40 1.66 6.81
N GLY A 177 -0.46 0.48 7.43
CA GLY A 177 0.75 -0.30 7.70
C GLY A 177 1.49 -0.73 6.44
N ASP A 178 0.79 -0.95 5.33
CA ASP A 178 1.38 -1.27 4.03
C ASP A 178 2.13 -0.08 3.39
N GLU A 179 1.79 1.16 3.73
CA GLU A 179 2.47 2.36 3.21
C GLU A 179 3.99 2.34 3.50
N ALA A 180 4.39 1.72 4.61
CA ALA A 180 5.81 1.52 4.93
C ALA A 180 6.58 0.66 3.92
N LEU A 181 5.87 -0.06 3.04
CA LEU A 181 6.44 -0.87 1.97
C LEU A 181 6.58 -0.10 0.65
N GLY A 182 6.03 1.12 0.58
CA GLY A 182 6.01 1.94 -0.63
C GLY A 182 6.90 3.18 -0.55
N SER A 183 7.70 3.41 -1.57
CA SER A 183 8.63 4.55 -1.63
C SER A 183 7.94 5.88 -1.95
N THR A 184 6.79 5.87 -2.62
CA THR A 184 6.07 7.10 -3.01
C THR A 184 5.73 7.95 -1.80
N TRP A 185 5.20 7.36 -0.75
CA TRP A 185 4.87 8.09 0.48
C TRP A 185 6.10 8.68 1.15
N SER A 186 7.20 7.95 1.20
CA SER A 186 8.47 8.45 1.75
C SER A 186 9.03 9.63 0.96
N TYR A 187 8.90 9.63 -0.37
CA TYR A 187 9.31 10.77 -1.21
C TYR A 187 8.39 11.98 -1.02
N LEU A 188 7.08 11.77 -0.91
CA LEU A 188 6.14 12.86 -0.61
C LEU A 188 6.40 13.47 0.74
N ASP A 189 6.67 12.66 1.77
CA ASP A 189 7.01 13.13 3.12
C ASP A 189 8.32 13.96 3.16
N LEU A 190 9.23 13.80 2.16
CA LEU A 190 10.41 14.63 2.00
C LEU A 190 10.13 15.94 1.24
N SER A 191 9.01 16.01 0.53
CA SER A 191 8.65 17.20 -0.25
C SER A 191 8.13 18.32 0.66
N ALA A 192 8.23 19.57 0.20
CA ALA A 192 7.86 20.74 0.99
C ALA A 192 6.36 20.79 1.37
N LEU A 193 5.52 20.05 0.67
CA LEU A 193 4.06 20.09 0.83
C LEU A 193 3.49 18.79 1.36
N GLY A 194 4.34 17.79 1.58
CA GLY A 194 3.93 16.49 2.06
C GLY A 194 3.04 15.72 1.09
N ARG A 195 2.15 14.90 1.59
CA ARG A 195 1.18 14.11 0.82
C ARG A 195 -0.07 14.88 0.43
N GLN A 196 -0.27 16.05 1.02
CA GLN A 196 -1.39 16.97 0.79
C GLN A 196 -2.75 16.33 1.14
N GLU A 197 -2.79 15.60 2.23
CA GLU A 197 -3.99 14.95 2.76
C GLU A 197 -4.45 15.59 4.08
N GLU A 198 -5.77 15.66 4.31
CA GLU A 198 -6.40 16.36 5.45
C GLU A 198 -5.95 15.90 6.84
N TRP A 199 -5.37 14.71 6.97
CA TRP A 199 -4.87 14.17 8.23
C TRP A 199 -3.45 14.66 8.59
N GLU A 200 -2.74 15.26 7.65
CA GLU A 200 -1.40 15.81 7.90
C GLU A 200 -1.47 17.08 8.74
N ASP A 201 -0.53 17.22 9.67
CA ASP A 201 -0.31 18.46 10.40
C ASP A 201 0.46 19.45 9.51
N SER A 202 -0.26 20.10 8.61
CA SER A 202 0.28 21.04 7.63
C SER A 202 -0.01 22.49 8.02
N PRO A 203 0.87 23.45 7.66
CA PRO A 203 0.59 24.86 7.86
C PRO A 203 -0.72 25.29 7.19
N GLU A 204 -1.39 26.30 7.78
CA GLU A 204 -2.62 26.86 7.22
C GLU A 204 -2.41 27.36 5.78
N GLY A 205 -3.34 27.00 4.89
CA GLY A 205 -3.30 27.35 3.47
C GLY A 205 -2.52 26.38 2.58
N TYR A 206 -1.95 25.30 3.14
CA TYR A 206 -1.41 24.22 2.31
C TYR A 206 -2.55 23.45 1.64
N PRO A 207 -2.35 22.94 0.43
CA PRO A 207 -3.36 22.15 -0.24
C PRO A 207 -3.59 20.85 0.52
N GLN A 208 -4.85 20.47 0.68
CA GLN A 208 -5.25 19.24 1.33
C GLN A 208 -6.42 18.61 0.58
N SER A 209 -6.34 17.32 0.37
CA SER A 209 -7.41 16.49 -0.19
C SER A 209 -7.82 15.43 0.83
N LYS A 210 -8.98 14.82 0.62
CA LYS A 210 -9.33 13.63 1.40
C LYS A 210 -8.30 12.52 1.17
N PRO A 211 -7.99 11.71 2.19
CA PRO A 211 -7.05 10.61 2.07
C PRO A 211 -7.40 9.70 0.89
N TYR A 212 -6.36 9.25 0.17
CA TYR A 212 -6.44 8.28 -0.92
C TYR A 212 -7.16 8.75 -2.19
N GLN A 213 -7.79 9.90 -2.25
CA GLN A 213 -8.54 10.36 -3.42
C GLN A 213 -7.66 10.68 -4.63
N TRP A 214 -6.38 10.96 -4.43
CA TRP A 214 -5.43 11.23 -5.51
C TRP A 214 -4.81 9.95 -6.11
N TRP A 215 -5.00 8.79 -5.47
CA TRP A 215 -4.44 7.53 -5.95
C TRP A 215 -5.07 7.12 -7.27
N ARG A 216 -4.21 6.79 -8.23
CA ARG A 216 -4.56 6.29 -9.57
C ARG A 216 -3.60 5.17 -9.94
N ARG A 217 -3.93 4.43 -10.97
CA ARG A 217 -2.94 3.64 -11.70
C ARG A 217 -1.97 4.61 -12.37
N HIS A 218 -0.71 4.22 -12.57
CA HIS A 218 0.28 5.13 -13.11
C HIS A 218 -0.06 5.60 -14.55
N ASP A 219 -0.82 4.81 -15.32
CA ASP A 219 -1.31 5.13 -16.65
C ASP A 219 -2.57 6.04 -16.68
N GLU A 220 -3.12 6.35 -15.51
CA GLU A 220 -4.33 7.18 -15.36
C GLU A 220 -4.04 8.60 -14.87
N TYR A 221 -2.79 8.92 -14.53
CA TYR A 221 -2.40 10.29 -14.22
C TYR A 221 -2.32 11.11 -15.50
N VAL A 222 -2.97 12.28 -15.50
CA VAL A 222 -2.93 13.23 -16.63
C VAL A 222 -1.67 14.08 -16.50
N ALA A 223 -0.76 13.99 -17.49
CA ALA A 223 0.57 14.55 -17.44
C ALA A 223 0.63 16.09 -17.36
N ASP A 224 -0.42 16.80 -17.79
CA ASP A 224 -0.40 18.25 -17.99
C ASP A 224 -1.33 19.03 -17.07
N ILE A 225 -1.84 18.43 -16.00
CA ILE A 225 -2.65 19.15 -15.02
C ILE A 225 -1.73 19.66 -13.93
N ASP A 226 -1.57 20.99 -13.86
CA ASP A 226 -0.96 21.63 -12.70
C ASP A 226 -1.76 21.22 -11.45
N PRO A 227 -1.13 20.52 -10.49
CA PRO A 227 -1.80 20.11 -9.25
C PRO A 227 -2.32 21.32 -8.44
N TRP A 228 -1.92 22.53 -8.80
CA TRP A 228 -2.27 23.80 -8.15
C TRP A 228 -3.36 24.60 -8.86
N GLU A 229 -3.72 24.24 -10.10
CA GLU A 229 -4.78 24.86 -10.85
C GLU A 229 -6.06 24.00 -10.86
N GLY A 230 -7.20 24.61 -10.61
CA GLY A 230 -8.52 23.97 -10.60
C GLY A 230 -8.92 23.28 -9.30
N SER A 231 -10.19 22.93 -9.20
CA SER A 231 -10.74 22.17 -8.08
C SER A 231 -10.41 20.68 -8.20
N LEU A 232 -10.48 19.96 -7.08
CA LEU A 232 -10.31 18.49 -7.08
C LEU A 232 -11.33 17.80 -8.00
N ASP A 233 -12.56 18.30 -8.04
CA ASP A 233 -13.62 17.75 -8.88
C ASP A 233 -13.32 17.92 -10.38
N GLU A 234 -12.75 19.06 -10.78
CA GLU A 234 -12.28 19.28 -12.16
C GLU A 234 -11.15 18.34 -12.54
N LYS A 235 -10.21 18.08 -11.61
CA LYS A 235 -9.10 17.14 -11.81
C LYS A 235 -9.58 15.70 -11.91
N ILE A 236 -10.53 15.31 -11.07
CA ILE A 236 -11.17 13.98 -11.14
C ILE A 236 -11.91 13.82 -12.50
N ALA A 237 -12.66 14.83 -12.92
CA ALA A 237 -13.38 14.80 -14.18
C ALA A 237 -12.42 14.69 -15.38
N ALA A 238 -11.33 15.46 -15.38
CA ALA A 238 -10.32 15.42 -16.43
C ALA A 238 -9.59 14.06 -16.47
N ALA A 239 -9.25 13.48 -15.32
CA ALA A 239 -8.65 12.16 -15.23
C ALA A 239 -9.60 11.06 -15.75
N GLN A 240 -10.88 11.14 -15.41
CA GLN A 240 -11.90 10.21 -15.93
C GLN A 240 -12.09 10.33 -17.44
N GLU A 241 -12.05 11.55 -17.97
CA GLU A 241 -12.16 11.78 -19.43
C GLU A 241 -10.92 11.24 -20.17
N HIS A 242 -9.73 11.44 -19.61
CA HIS A 242 -8.49 10.88 -20.16
C HIS A 242 -8.54 9.34 -20.22
N VAL A 243 -8.96 8.69 -19.15
CA VAL A 243 -9.13 7.23 -19.10
C VAL A 243 -10.12 6.77 -20.15
N ARG A 244 -11.25 7.46 -20.32
CA ARG A 244 -12.23 7.15 -21.39
C ARG A 244 -11.63 7.28 -22.80
N ALA A 245 -10.88 8.35 -23.03
CA ALA A 245 -10.25 8.61 -24.31
C ALA A 245 -9.18 7.57 -24.69
N THR A 246 -8.42 7.10 -23.71
CA THR A 246 -7.31 6.15 -23.92
C THR A 246 -7.76 4.68 -23.95
N THR A 247 -8.86 4.35 -23.26
CA THR A 247 -9.32 2.95 -23.12
C THR A 247 -10.49 2.56 -23.99
N GLY A 248 -11.17 3.52 -24.64
CA GLY A 248 -12.38 3.28 -25.45
C GLY A 248 -13.56 2.75 -24.62
N ALA A 249 -13.54 2.88 -23.31
CA ALA A 249 -14.60 2.41 -22.43
C ALA A 249 -15.89 3.23 -22.62
N SER A 250 -16.95 2.57 -23.03
CA SER A 250 -18.30 3.11 -23.20
C SER A 250 -18.89 3.56 -21.86
N THR A 251 -19.55 4.71 -21.87
CA THR A 251 -20.17 5.33 -20.71
C THR A 251 -21.53 4.72 -20.41
N GLU A 252 -21.59 3.63 -19.70
CA GLU A 252 -22.76 3.33 -18.87
C GLU A 252 -22.32 3.35 -17.39
N ALA A 253 -22.64 4.46 -16.74
CA ALA A 253 -22.54 4.52 -15.28
C ALA A 253 -23.58 3.54 -14.70
N PRO A 254 -23.22 2.65 -13.80
CA PRO A 254 -24.19 1.87 -13.06
C PRO A 254 -24.99 2.84 -12.17
N THR A 255 -26.23 3.09 -12.54
CA THR A 255 -27.20 3.77 -11.69
C THR A 255 -27.52 2.83 -10.54
N GLY A 256 -27.00 3.12 -9.35
CA GLY A 256 -27.42 2.49 -8.11
C GLY A 256 -26.40 1.63 -7.39
N ALA A 257 -25.27 2.20 -7.05
CA ALA A 257 -24.48 1.68 -5.92
C ALA A 257 -24.71 2.60 -4.72
N SER A 258 -25.49 2.14 -3.78
CA SER A 258 -25.53 2.72 -2.44
C SER A 258 -24.11 2.76 -1.87
N ALA A 259 -23.79 3.86 -1.22
CA ALA A 259 -22.55 4.06 -0.51
C ALA A 259 -22.09 2.77 0.18
N GLY A 260 -20.90 2.33 -0.15
CA GLY A 260 -20.24 1.19 0.47
C GLY A 260 -20.13 1.36 1.98
N PRO A 261 -19.84 0.28 2.69
CA PRO A 261 -19.92 0.23 4.13
C PRO A 261 -19.07 1.30 4.76
N SER A 262 -19.66 1.89 5.78
CA SER A 262 -19.08 2.85 6.68
C SER A 262 -17.59 2.60 6.90
N THR A 263 -16.80 3.60 6.56
CA THR A 263 -15.46 3.77 7.10
C THR A 263 -15.51 3.54 8.60
N GLY A 264 -15.03 2.39 9.05
CA GLY A 264 -14.72 2.21 10.45
C GLY A 264 -13.71 3.29 10.81
N ALA A 265 -14.17 4.35 11.45
CA ALA A 265 -13.31 5.41 11.92
C ALA A 265 -12.28 4.79 12.85
N TRP A 266 -11.05 4.80 12.44
CA TRP A 266 -9.93 4.49 13.31
C TRP A 266 -9.79 5.62 14.33
N SER A 267 -10.44 5.45 15.49
CA SER A 267 -10.29 6.34 16.65
C SER A 267 -9.09 5.88 17.47
N GLY A 268 -7.91 6.23 17.02
CA GLY A 268 -6.66 5.91 17.70
C GLY A 268 -5.66 7.06 17.58
N ALA A 269 -6.07 8.27 17.94
CA ALA A 269 -5.09 9.28 18.32
C ALA A 269 -4.61 8.96 19.75
N PRO A 270 -3.32 8.98 20.06
CA PRO A 270 -2.87 8.90 21.43
C PRO A 270 -3.25 10.19 22.15
N THR A 271 -4.29 10.13 22.96
CA THR A 271 -4.59 11.20 23.92
C THR A 271 -3.46 11.28 24.93
N GLY A 272 -3.00 12.48 25.08
CA GLY A 272 -1.82 12.92 25.81
C GLY A 272 -1.72 12.40 27.24
N ALA A 273 -0.49 12.50 27.69
CA ALA A 273 0.01 12.28 29.02
C ALA A 273 -0.90 12.86 30.12
N SER A 274 -1.37 12.00 30.99
CA SER A 274 -1.85 12.39 32.32
C SER A 274 -0.70 12.28 33.29
N THR A 275 -0.27 13.42 33.79
CA THR A 275 0.53 13.55 35.01
C THR A 275 -0.33 13.11 36.18
N GLY A 276 0.05 12.09 36.88
CA GLY A 276 -0.59 11.59 38.09
C GLY A 276 0.45 11.12 39.06
N ASP A 277 0.71 11.94 39.94
CA ASP A 277 0.97 11.97 41.39
C ASP A 277 1.55 10.73 42.05
N THR A 278 2.67 10.98 42.70
CA THR A 278 3.35 10.15 43.68
C THR A 278 2.68 10.27 45.04
N SER A 279 2.25 9.16 45.65
CA SER A 279 2.36 9.02 47.12
C SER A 279 2.10 7.59 47.58
N GLY A 280 3.03 7.05 48.33
CA GLY A 280 2.74 6.32 49.57
C GLY A 280 2.99 4.82 49.62
N ALA A 281 4.13 4.47 50.13
CA ALA A 281 4.39 3.53 51.22
C ALA A 281 3.80 2.08 51.17
N ALA A 282 4.64 1.16 51.18
CA ALA A 282 5.03 0.05 52.07
C ALA A 282 5.63 -1.11 51.27
#